data_410fd9392a877ef6c88322c1a77151f4
#
_entry.id   410fd9392a877ef6c88322c1a77151f4
#
_cell.length_a   1.000
_cell.length_b   1.000
_cell.length_c   1.000
_cell.angle_alpha   90.00
_cell.angle_beta   90.00
_cell.angle_gamma   90.00
#
_symmetry.space_group_name_H-M   'P 1'
#
loop_
_entity.id
_entity.type
_entity.pdbx_description
1 polymer ?
#
loop_
_entity_poly.entity_id
_entity_poly.type
_entity_poly.pdbx_seq_one_letter_code
_entity_poly.pdbx_strand_id
1 'polypeptide(L)'
;MDIFEVTEKKKQYLPLLLLGDEQEEMIDRYLERGRLFVMQSESPIAVCVVTDEGDGVLEIKNLAVHSDFWRQGIGRAVIDEMANHARGVYHTLQIGIGDSPATMSFL
;
A
#
# COMPACT_ATOMS: atom_id res chain seq x y z
N MET A 1 8.42 -5.04 13.94
CA MET A 1 7.24 -5.25 13.10
C MET A 1 7.69 -5.53 11.69
N ASP A 2 7.20 -6.63 11.13
CA ASP A 2 7.63 -7.07 9.81
C ASP A 2 6.62 -6.68 8.76
N ILE A 3 7.12 -6.30 7.58
CA ILE A 3 6.29 -6.08 6.40
C ILE A 3 6.56 -7.24 5.44
N PHE A 4 5.50 -7.87 4.95
CA PHE A 4 5.62 -9.00 4.03
C PHE A 4 4.56 -8.93 2.95
N GLU A 5 4.85 -9.58 1.82
CA GLU A 5 3.92 -9.62 0.70
C GLU A 5 2.95 -10.79 0.86
N VAL A 6 1.66 -10.52 0.61
CA VAL A 6 0.59 -11.52 0.62
C VAL A 6 0.17 -11.79 -0.82
N THR A 7 0.29 -13.04 -1.26
CA THR A 7 0.00 -13.43 -2.65
C THR A 7 -1.29 -14.21 -2.80
N GLU A 8 -1.87 -14.68 -1.69
CA GLU A 8 -3.09 -15.49 -1.71
C GLU A 8 -4.07 -15.00 -0.65
N LYS A 9 -5.36 -15.19 -0.90
CA LYS A 9 -6.43 -14.84 0.04
C LYS A 9 -6.32 -13.39 0.51
N LYS A 10 -6.07 -12.50 -0.43
CA LYS A 10 -5.85 -11.08 -0.13
C LYS A 10 -7.05 -10.44 0.56
N LYS A 11 -8.26 -10.91 0.27
CA LYS A 11 -9.49 -10.39 0.88
C LYS A 11 -9.62 -10.67 2.38
N GLN A 12 -8.77 -11.51 2.95
CA GLN A 12 -8.73 -11.67 4.40
C GLN A 12 -8.39 -10.36 5.12
N TYR A 13 -7.76 -9.40 4.40
CA TYR A 13 -7.40 -8.10 4.94
C TYR A 13 -8.42 -7.01 4.60
N LEU A 14 -9.60 -7.39 4.11
CA LEU A 14 -10.64 -6.43 3.70
C LEU A 14 -10.97 -5.39 4.77
N PRO A 15 -11.08 -5.74 6.07
CA PRO A 15 -11.37 -4.70 7.08
C PRO A 15 -10.37 -3.54 7.08
N LEU A 16 -9.08 -3.83 6.91
CA LEU A 16 -8.08 -2.76 6.81
C LEU A 16 -8.14 -2.05 5.46
N LEU A 17 -8.31 -2.80 4.38
CA LEU A 17 -8.39 -2.22 3.03
C LEU A 17 -9.54 -1.23 2.92
N LEU A 18 -10.67 -1.49 3.61
CA LEU A 18 -11.81 -0.58 3.61
C LEU A 18 -11.55 0.73 4.36
N LEU A 19 -10.53 0.79 5.21
CA LEU A 19 -10.12 2.05 5.83
C LEU A 19 -9.42 2.96 4.82
N GLY A 20 -8.72 2.37 3.84
CA GLY A 20 -8.02 3.14 2.81
C GLY A 20 -8.89 3.46 1.61
N ASP A 21 -9.89 2.63 1.34
CA ASP A 21 -10.82 2.81 0.23
C ASP A 21 -12.16 2.24 0.66
N GLU A 22 -13.14 3.08 0.84
CA GLU A 22 -14.42 2.71 1.47
C GLU A 22 -15.29 1.80 0.61
N GLN A 23 -14.94 1.61 -0.66
CA GLN A 23 -15.76 0.83 -1.59
C GLN A 23 -15.05 -0.45 -2.00
N GLU A 24 -15.61 -1.58 -1.61
CA GLU A 24 -15.05 -2.88 -1.96
C GLU A 24 -14.92 -3.07 -3.46
N GLU A 25 -15.86 -2.55 -4.24
CA GLU A 25 -15.82 -2.63 -5.70
C GLU A 25 -14.57 -1.95 -6.28
N MET A 26 -14.15 -0.85 -5.67
CA MET A 26 -12.93 -0.16 -6.09
C MET A 26 -11.70 -0.97 -5.71
N ILE A 27 -11.71 -1.56 -4.52
CA ILE A 27 -10.63 -2.44 -4.07
C ILE A 27 -10.47 -3.62 -5.04
N ASP A 28 -11.57 -4.20 -5.46
CA ASP A 28 -11.56 -5.33 -6.41
C ASP A 28 -10.88 -4.98 -7.74
N ARG A 29 -10.88 -3.72 -8.13
CA ARG A 29 -10.28 -3.30 -9.40
C ARG A 29 -8.75 -3.41 -9.40
N TYR A 30 -8.11 -3.32 -8.24
CA TYR A 30 -6.65 -3.30 -8.20
C TYR A 30 -6.03 -4.39 -7.32
N LEU A 31 -6.82 -5.03 -6.45
CA LEU A 31 -6.25 -5.93 -5.43
C LEU A 31 -5.55 -7.14 -6.04
N GLU A 32 -6.21 -7.83 -6.99
CA GLU A 32 -5.63 -9.05 -7.55
C GLU A 32 -4.47 -8.77 -8.50
N ARG A 33 -4.55 -7.70 -9.29
CA ARG A 33 -3.46 -7.33 -10.18
C ARG A 33 -2.30 -6.65 -9.48
N GLY A 34 -2.55 -6.13 -8.28
CA GLY A 34 -1.55 -5.42 -7.49
C GLY A 34 -0.78 -6.36 -6.57
N ARG A 35 0.15 -5.76 -5.85
CA ARG A 35 0.91 -6.44 -4.80
C ARG A 35 0.43 -5.92 -3.46
N LEU A 36 0.02 -6.83 -2.58
CA LEU A 36 -0.44 -6.49 -1.24
C LEU A 36 0.68 -6.73 -0.24
N PHE A 37 1.01 -5.69 0.53
CA PHE A 37 1.97 -5.77 1.63
C PHE A 37 1.24 -5.55 2.93
N VAL A 38 1.61 -6.31 3.95
CA VAL A 38 0.99 -6.25 5.28
C VAL A 38 2.07 -6.05 6.32
N MET A 39 1.86 -5.09 7.21
CA MET A 39 2.67 -4.94 8.42
C MET A 39 1.91 -5.60 9.55
N GLN A 40 2.56 -6.55 10.23
CA GLN A 40 1.91 -7.35 11.25
C GLN A 40 2.80 -7.53 12.46
N SER A 41 2.19 -7.53 13.63
CA SER A 41 2.76 -7.98 14.89
C SER A 41 1.92 -9.16 15.36
N GLU A 42 1.17 -9.03 16.46
CA GLU A 42 0.24 -10.09 16.87
C GLU A 42 -1.00 -10.12 15.96
N SER A 43 -1.32 -8.99 15.37
CA SER A 43 -2.43 -8.86 14.41
C SER A 43 -2.03 -7.89 13.32
N PRO A 44 -2.78 -7.84 12.20
CA PRO A 44 -2.47 -6.88 11.13
C PRO A 44 -2.55 -5.44 11.61
N ILE A 45 -1.51 -4.67 11.33
CA ILE A 45 -1.39 -3.27 11.74
C ILE A 45 -1.67 -2.34 10.58
N ALA A 46 -1.15 -2.68 9.38
CA ALA A 46 -1.28 -1.84 8.20
C ALA A 46 -1.26 -2.68 6.95
N VAL A 47 -1.89 -2.17 5.89
CA VAL A 47 -1.88 -2.78 4.56
C VAL A 47 -1.51 -1.72 3.54
N CYS A 48 -0.89 -2.17 2.46
CA CYS A 48 -0.57 -1.31 1.32
C CYS A 48 -0.69 -2.12 0.03
N VAL A 49 -1.39 -1.57 -0.95
CA VAL A 49 -1.47 -2.17 -2.28
C VAL A 49 -0.76 -1.27 -3.26
N VAL A 50 0.17 -1.84 -4.02
CA VAL A 50 0.89 -1.13 -5.08
C VAL A 50 0.62 -1.82 -6.42
N THR A 51 0.56 -1.02 -7.49
CA THR A 51 0.35 -1.52 -8.84
C THR A 51 1.40 -0.95 -9.78
N ASP A 52 1.83 -1.78 -10.74
CA ASP A 52 2.68 -1.34 -11.83
C ASP A 52 1.78 -0.63 -12.87
N GLU A 53 1.98 0.67 -13.04
CA GLU A 53 1.17 1.47 -13.96
C GLU A 53 1.82 1.60 -15.35
N GLY A 54 2.95 0.91 -15.57
CA GLY A 54 3.70 1.00 -16.81
C GLY A 54 4.66 2.18 -16.81
N ASP A 55 5.54 2.20 -17.80
CA ASP A 55 6.49 3.29 -18.05
C ASP A 55 7.36 3.64 -16.83
N GLY A 56 7.65 2.64 -16.00
CA GLY A 56 8.52 2.84 -14.84
C GLY A 56 7.83 3.47 -13.64
N VAL A 57 6.49 3.46 -13.60
CA VAL A 57 5.71 4.05 -12.52
C VAL A 57 5.06 2.97 -11.66
N LEU A 58 5.31 3.01 -10.37
CA LEU A 58 4.62 2.19 -9.37
C LEU A 58 3.67 3.10 -8.61
N GLU A 59 2.44 2.66 -8.37
CA GLU A 59 1.46 3.48 -7.67
C GLU A 59 0.95 2.79 -6.41
N ILE A 60 0.85 3.56 -5.32
CA ILE A 60 0.15 3.12 -4.11
C ILE A 60 -1.34 3.37 -4.31
N LYS A 61 -2.11 2.29 -4.39
CA LYS A 61 -3.57 2.34 -4.57
C LYS A 61 -4.34 2.36 -3.26
N ASN A 62 -3.75 1.79 -2.23
CA ASN A 62 -4.39 1.70 -0.91
C ASN A 62 -3.29 1.68 0.14
N LEU A 63 -3.47 2.48 1.17
CA LEU A 63 -2.61 2.47 2.36
C LEU A 63 -3.51 2.73 3.55
N ALA A 64 -3.57 1.77 4.46
CA ALA A 64 -4.42 1.89 5.64
C ALA A 64 -3.67 1.41 6.87
N VAL A 65 -3.86 2.11 7.98
CA VAL A 65 -3.26 1.78 9.27
C VAL A 65 -4.39 1.59 10.27
N HIS A 66 -4.34 0.49 11.03
CA HIS A 66 -5.31 0.23 12.10
C HIS A 66 -5.31 1.40 13.08
N SER A 67 -6.49 1.84 13.51
CA SER A 67 -6.65 3.05 14.31
C SER A 67 -5.86 3.04 15.62
N ASP A 68 -5.65 1.87 16.23
CA ASP A 68 -4.86 1.75 17.44
C ASP A 68 -3.40 2.16 17.26
N PHE A 69 -2.93 2.25 16.01
CA PHE A 69 -1.56 2.56 15.68
C PHE A 69 -1.40 3.90 14.96
N TRP A 70 -2.46 4.71 14.93
CA TRP A 70 -2.39 6.03 14.31
C TRP A 70 -1.42 6.94 15.06
N ARG A 71 -0.85 7.92 14.34
CA ARG A 71 0.07 8.94 14.87
C ARG A 71 1.38 8.38 15.42
N GLN A 72 1.78 7.20 14.94
CA GLN A 72 3.04 6.57 15.33
C GLN A 72 4.03 6.49 14.19
N GLY A 73 3.74 7.13 13.06
CA GLY A 73 4.61 7.11 11.89
C GLY A 73 4.55 5.82 11.08
N ILE A 74 3.54 4.98 11.30
CA ILE A 74 3.42 3.69 10.61
C ILE A 74 3.20 3.90 9.10
N GLY A 75 2.30 4.81 8.73
CA GLY A 75 2.03 5.07 7.31
C GLY A 75 3.28 5.54 6.58
N ARG A 76 4.06 6.41 7.21
CA ARG A 76 5.33 6.87 6.65
C ARG A 76 6.33 5.72 6.50
N ALA A 77 6.42 4.85 7.50
CA ALA A 77 7.30 3.69 7.45
C ALA A 77 6.92 2.74 6.31
N VAL A 78 5.63 2.54 6.06
CA VAL A 78 5.15 1.71 4.96
C VAL A 78 5.51 2.36 3.62
N ILE A 79 5.31 3.66 3.47
CA ILE A 79 5.69 4.38 2.24
C ILE A 79 7.19 4.25 1.98
N ASP A 80 8.01 4.41 3.01
CA ASP A 80 9.47 4.28 2.88
C ASP A 80 9.84 2.87 2.43
N GLU A 81 9.16 1.85 2.94
CA GLU A 81 9.39 0.47 2.53
C GLU A 81 9.00 0.25 1.07
N MET A 82 7.87 0.82 0.63
CA MET A 82 7.48 0.74 -0.77
C MET A 82 8.48 1.47 -1.68
N ALA A 83 9.01 2.60 -1.22
CA ALA A 83 10.05 3.31 -1.95
C ALA A 83 11.30 2.45 -2.11
N ASN A 84 11.69 1.71 -1.08
CA ASN A 84 12.82 0.80 -1.16
C ASN A 84 12.59 -0.33 -2.17
N HIS A 85 11.38 -0.87 -2.22
CA HIS A 85 11.02 -1.88 -3.22
C HIS A 85 11.03 -1.30 -4.65
N ALA A 86 10.60 -0.06 -4.80
CA ALA A 86 10.50 0.59 -6.10
C ALA A 86 11.85 1.02 -6.67
N ARG A 87 12.75 1.46 -5.78
CA ARG A 87 14.05 2.00 -6.19
C ARG A 87 14.86 0.96 -6.96
N GLY A 88 15.38 1.36 -8.12
CA GLY A 88 16.14 0.46 -8.97
C GLY A 88 15.31 -0.33 -9.98
N VAL A 89 14.00 -0.36 -9.81
CA VAL A 89 13.07 -1.03 -10.76
C VAL A 89 12.18 0.01 -11.42
N TYR A 90 11.70 0.97 -10.63
CA TYR A 90 10.84 2.06 -11.10
C TYR A 90 11.57 3.38 -10.93
N HIS A 91 11.24 4.38 -11.76
CA HIS A 91 11.79 5.73 -11.58
C HIS A 91 10.86 6.62 -10.75
N THR A 92 9.61 6.23 -10.56
CA THR A 92 8.63 7.04 -9.83
C THR A 92 7.72 6.16 -8.99
N LEU A 93 7.50 6.57 -7.75
CA LEU A 93 6.45 6.05 -6.89
C LEU A 93 5.36 7.11 -6.82
N GLN A 94 4.18 6.77 -7.30
CA GLN A 94 3.03 7.65 -7.28
C GLN A 94 2.14 7.26 -6.11
N ILE A 95 1.69 8.26 -5.34
CA ILE A 95 0.82 8.02 -4.20
C ILE A 95 -0.55 8.57 -4.58
N GLY A 96 -1.42 7.67 -5.07
CA GLY A 96 -2.73 8.02 -5.59
C GLY A 96 -3.85 7.91 -4.55
N ILE A 97 -3.56 8.28 -3.30
CA ILE A 97 -4.52 8.20 -2.20
C ILE A 97 -4.83 9.59 -1.65
N GLY A 98 -6.07 9.78 -1.23
CA GLY A 98 -6.52 11.05 -0.68
C GLY A 98 -6.70 12.12 -1.75
N ASP A 99 -6.91 13.37 -1.29
CA ASP A 99 -7.20 14.51 -2.15
C ASP A 99 -5.96 15.18 -2.73
N SER A 100 -4.79 14.81 -2.24
CA SER A 100 -3.52 15.42 -2.64
C SER A 100 -2.53 14.34 -3.07
N PRO A 101 -2.70 13.80 -4.28
CA PRO A 101 -1.75 12.80 -4.79
C PRO A 101 -0.35 13.39 -4.86
N ALA A 102 0.64 12.56 -4.56
CA ALA A 102 2.04 12.95 -4.54
C ALA A 102 2.87 11.98 -5.37
N THR A 103 4.06 12.41 -5.75
CA THR A 103 5.01 11.55 -6.45
C THR A 103 6.36 11.61 -5.78
N MET A 104 7.09 10.50 -5.82
CA MET A 104 8.46 10.41 -5.37
C MET A 104 9.31 9.93 -6.55
N SER A 105 10.26 10.74 -6.97
CA SER A 105 11.14 10.41 -8.11
C SER A 105 12.45 9.82 -7.61
N PHE A 106 12.94 8.80 -8.33
CA PHE A 106 14.22 8.17 -8.05
C PHE A 106 15.28 8.46 -9.13
N LEU A 107 14.97 9.40 -10.00
CA LEU A 107 15.91 9.83 -11.04
C LEU A 107 16.91 10.86 -10.52
#